data_2ebd86813b9508bbe02369fc5dfd11d9
#
_entry.id   2ebd86813b9508bbe02369fc5dfd11d9
#
_cell.length_a   1.000
_cell.length_b   1.000
_cell.length_c   1.000
_cell.angle_alpha   90.00
_cell.angle_beta   90.00
_cell.angle_gamma   90.00
#
_symmetry.space_group_name_H-M   'P 1'
#
loop_
_entity.id
_entity.type
_entity.pdbx_description
1 polymer ?
#
loop_
_entity_poly.entity_id
_entity_poly.type
_entity_poly.pdbx_seq_one_letter_code
_entity_poly.pdbx_strand_id
1 'polypeptide(L)'
;TARPFQELFDRSIPGWRQDAFSLRHAESLPKQDVWQAHRRAKEWLIQYVNREDNVGMDVDVFTLGYARRAATYKRAGLLFHDIEWLRQIAIRTGAMQIIYAGKAHPYDTHGKEIIQSIFHARETLKSVIKIAYLENYDMELGKLMTAGVDVWLNTPQPPLEASGTSGM
;
A
#
# COMPACT_ATOMS: atom_id res chain seq x y z
N THR A 1 8.31 9.20 -8.97
CA THR A 1 7.63 8.21 -9.85
C THR A 1 8.47 6.94 -9.93
N ALA A 2 7.84 5.77 -9.82
CA ALA A 2 8.52 4.49 -9.92
C ALA A 2 9.09 4.25 -11.31
N ARG A 3 10.20 3.50 -11.38
CA ARG A 3 10.94 3.28 -12.62
C ARG A 3 10.09 2.75 -13.78
N PRO A 4 9.17 1.77 -13.61
CA PRO A 4 8.33 1.31 -14.71
C PRO A 4 7.46 2.41 -15.32
N PHE A 5 6.96 3.35 -14.50
CA PHE A 5 6.21 4.51 -14.97
C PHE A 5 7.11 5.56 -15.61
N GLN A 6 8.35 5.73 -15.12
CA GLN A 6 9.31 6.62 -15.79
C GLN A 6 9.60 6.13 -17.21
N GLU A 7 9.86 4.83 -17.38
CA GLU A 7 10.10 4.21 -18.67
C GLU A 7 8.88 4.34 -19.62
N LEU A 8 7.67 4.22 -19.09
CA LEU A 8 6.44 4.46 -19.84
C LEU A 8 6.35 5.93 -20.30
N PHE A 9 6.57 6.88 -19.39
CA PHE A 9 6.46 8.31 -19.70
C PHE A 9 7.58 8.78 -20.63
N ASP A 10 8.81 8.28 -20.49
CA ASP A 10 9.93 8.62 -21.36
C ASP A 10 9.64 8.31 -22.83
N ARG A 11 8.95 7.20 -23.11
CA ARG A 11 8.59 6.82 -24.49
C ARG A 11 7.30 7.45 -25.00
N SER A 12 6.40 7.86 -24.11
CA SER A 12 5.02 8.21 -24.49
C SER A 12 4.65 9.67 -24.25
N ILE A 13 5.38 10.38 -23.39
CA ILE A 13 5.11 11.78 -23.01
C ILE A 13 6.40 12.61 -23.15
N PRO A 14 6.72 13.09 -24.36
CA PRO A 14 7.93 13.90 -24.57
C PRO A 14 7.97 15.11 -23.64
N GLY A 15 9.12 15.36 -23.02
CA GLY A 15 9.37 16.55 -22.20
C GLY A 15 8.80 16.50 -20.77
N TRP A 16 8.18 15.42 -20.32
CA TRP A 16 7.56 15.34 -18.98
C TRP A 16 8.55 15.60 -17.81
N ARG A 17 9.85 15.34 -18.02
CA ARG A 17 10.88 15.59 -17.00
C ARG A 17 11.24 17.07 -16.85
N GLN A 18 11.06 17.86 -17.92
CA GLN A 18 11.35 19.29 -17.94
C GLN A 18 10.10 20.12 -17.63
N ASP A 19 8.94 19.64 -18.06
CA ASP A 19 7.65 20.29 -17.85
C ASP A 19 6.64 19.29 -17.28
N ALA A 20 6.37 19.40 -15.97
CA ALA A 20 5.41 18.56 -15.28
C ALA A 20 3.98 18.69 -15.85
N PHE A 21 3.64 19.82 -16.50
CA PHE A 21 2.33 20.01 -17.13
C PHE A 21 2.11 19.05 -18.31
N SER A 22 3.17 18.56 -18.92
CA SER A 22 3.11 17.52 -19.95
C SER A 22 2.49 16.22 -19.44
N LEU A 23 2.50 15.94 -18.12
CA LEU A 23 1.88 14.76 -17.53
C LEU A 23 0.35 14.71 -17.72
N ARG A 24 -0.31 15.82 -18.10
CA ARG A 24 -1.73 15.77 -18.50
C ARG A 24 -2.00 14.82 -19.67
N HIS A 25 -0.99 14.56 -20.50
CA HIS A 25 -1.10 13.61 -21.60
C HIS A 25 -1.12 12.14 -21.13
N ALA A 26 -0.89 11.86 -19.84
CA ALA A 26 -1.02 10.52 -19.29
C ALA A 26 -2.45 9.96 -19.42
N GLU A 27 -3.48 10.82 -19.48
CA GLU A 27 -4.86 10.41 -19.72
C GLU A 27 -5.08 9.72 -21.08
N SER A 28 -4.22 10.02 -22.07
CA SER A 28 -4.28 9.42 -23.42
C SER A 28 -3.49 8.12 -23.55
N LEU A 29 -2.77 7.71 -22.51
CA LEU A 29 -2.00 6.46 -22.55
C LEU A 29 -2.92 5.25 -22.63
N PRO A 30 -2.54 4.20 -23.41
CA PRO A 30 -3.26 2.94 -23.40
C PRO A 30 -3.33 2.38 -21.98
N LYS A 31 -4.52 2.05 -21.51
CA LYS A 31 -4.73 1.51 -20.14
C LYS A 31 -3.90 0.26 -19.90
N GLN A 32 -3.67 -0.54 -20.95
CA GLN A 32 -2.84 -1.73 -20.87
C GLN A 32 -1.39 -1.42 -20.55
N ASP A 33 -0.82 -0.34 -21.12
CA ASP A 33 0.56 0.08 -20.84
C ASP A 33 0.72 0.59 -19.42
N VAL A 34 -0.27 1.35 -18.93
CA VAL A 34 -0.34 1.82 -17.54
C VAL A 34 -0.42 0.62 -16.59
N TRP A 35 -1.28 -0.35 -16.91
CA TRP A 35 -1.42 -1.58 -16.12
C TRP A 35 -0.14 -2.41 -16.09
N GLN A 36 0.56 -2.56 -17.21
CA GLN A 36 1.84 -3.27 -17.26
C GLN A 36 2.92 -2.56 -16.43
N ALA A 37 2.98 -1.23 -16.47
CA ALA A 37 3.91 -0.46 -15.63
C ALA A 37 3.61 -0.65 -14.14
N HIS A 38 2.32 -0.61 -13.75
CA HIS A 38 1.88 -0.90 -12.38
C HIS A 38 2.24 -2.34 -11.97
N ARG A 39 1.91 -3.33 -12.80
CA ARG A 39 2.21 -4.74 -12.52
C ARG A 39 3.70 -4.97 -12.24
N ARG A 40 4.60 -4.37 -13.02
CA ARG A 40 6.06 -4.45 -12.79
C ARG A 40 6.46 -3.82 -11.45
N ALA A 41 5.87 -2.68 -11.08
CA ALA A 41 6.11 -2.08 -9.76
C ALA A 41 5.59 -2.97 -8.62
N LYS A 42 4.42 -3.58 -8.81
CA LYS A 42 3.83 -4.54 -7.88
C LYS A 42 4.67 -5.81 -7.73
N GLU A 43 5.22 -6.35 -8.81
CA GLU A 43 6.14 -7.49 -8.78
C GLU A 43 7.33 -7.23 -7.86
N TRP A 44 7.95 -6.04 -7.93
CA TRP A 44 9.05 -5.68 -7.06
C TRP A 44 8.62 -5.58 -5.59
N LEU A 45 7.44 -5.00 -5.33
CA LEU A 45 6.88 -4.94 -3.99
C LEU A 45 6.62 -6.34 -3.42
N ILE A 46 5.95 -7.20 -4.16
CA ILE A 46 5.59 -8.56 -3.71
C ILE A 46 6.84 -9.42 -3.48
N GLN A 47 7.85 -9.31 -4.34
CA GLN A 47 9.15 -9.97 -4.12
C GLN A 47 9.81 -9.49 -2.83
N TYR A 48 9.79 -8.18 -2.57
CA TYR A 48 10.30 -7.62 -1.33
C TYR A 48 9.54 -8.15 -0.10
N VAL A 49 8.21 -8.09 -0.12
CA VAL A 49 7.36 -8.57 0.98
C VAL A 49 7.61 -10.04 1.29
N ASN A 50 7.64 -10.88 0.26
CA ASN A 50 7.85 -12.32 0.43
C ASN A 50 9.25 -12.67 0.96
N ARG A 51 10.24 -11.83 0.70
CA ARG A 51 11.58 -11.98 1.27
C ARG A 51 11.61 -11.60 2.75
N GLU A 52 10.91 -10.52 3.14
CA GLU A 52 10.99 -9.96 4.50
C GLU A 52 10.02 -10.66 5.48
N ASP A 53 8.82 -11.02 5.06
CA ASP A 53 7.76 -11.58 5.94
C ASP A 53 7.29 -13.00 5.54
N ASN A 54 7.72 -13.52 4.40
CA ASN A 54 7.46 -14.89 3.91
C ASN A 54 5.98 -15.35 3.98
N VAL A 55 5.06 -14.46 3.74
CA VAL A 55 3.61 -14.76 3.77
C VAL A 55 3.07 -15.36 2.45
N GLY A 56 3.93 -15.46 1.44
CA GLY A 56 3.58 -16.04 0.14
C GLY A 56 2.54 -15.22 -0.62
N MET A 57 2.71 -13.88 -0.66
CA MET A 57 1.85 -12.99 -1.45
C MET A 57 2.02 -13.22 -2.95
N ASP A 58 0.97 -12.93 -3.71
CA ASP A 58 0.90 -13.12 -5.16
C ASP A 58 0.66 -11.78 -5.88
N VAL A 59 1.33 -11.59 -7.00
CA VAL A 59 1.21 -10.37 -7.83
C VAL A 59 -0.17 -10.22 -8.46
N ASP A 60 -0.87 -11.32 -8.71
CA ASP A 60 -2.20 -11.31 -9.33
C ASP A 60 -3.35 -11.10 -8.33
N VAL A 61 -3.04 -11.09 -7.03
CA VAL A 61 -4.02 -10.87 -5.96
C VAL A 61 -4.14 -9.39 -5.64
N PHE A 62 -5.40 -8.90 -5.52
CA PHE A 62 -5.69 -7.51 -5.16
C PHE A 62 -5.02 -7.12 -3.83
N THR A 63 -4.24 -6.04 -3.85
CA THR A 63 -3.33 -5.64 -2.76
C THR A 63 -3.68 -4.27 -2.21
N LEU A 64 -4.03 -4.24 -0.93
CA LEU A 64 -4.16 -2.99 -0.16
C LEU A 64 -2.84 -2.67 0.55
N GLY A 65 -2.48 -1.39 0.58
CA GLY A 65 -1.31 -0.91 1.32
C GLY A 65 -1.63 0.17 2.33
N TYR A 66 -1.03 0.06 3.51
CA TYR A 66 -1.08 1.07 4.55
C TYR A 66 0.31 1.25 5.14
N ALA A 67 0.88 2.46 5.07
CA ALA A 67 2.17 2.73 5.70
C ALA A 67 2.18 4.13 6.33
N ARG A 68 2.16 4.16 7.66
CA ARG A 68 2.17 5.38 8.45
C ARG A 68 2.72 5.11 9.84
N ARG A 69 3.16 6.18 10.52
CA ARG A 69 3.46 6.12 11.95
C ARG A 69 2.21 5.61 12.72
N ALA A 70 2.39 4.64 13.59
CA ALA A 70 1.32 4.09 14.42
C ALA A 70 0.89 5.14 15.46
N ALA A 71 -0.11 5.95 15.09
CA ALA A 71 -0.73 6.96 15.94
C ALA A 71 -2.26 6.86 15.80
N THR A 72 -2.98 7.10 16.89
CA THR A 72 -4.44 6.89 16.97
C THR A 72 -5.20 7.57 15.84
N TYR A 73 -4.91 8.85 15.59
CA TYR A 73 -5.63 9.64 14.57
C TYR A 73 -5.36 9.18 13.14
N LYS A 74 -4.35 8.36 12.90
CA LYS A 74 -4.06 7.73 11.60
C LYS A 74 -4.99 6.54 11.33
N ARG A 75 -5.63 6.00 12.36
CA ARG A 75 -6.63 4.94 12.31
C ARG A 75 -6.18 3.70 11.56
N ALA A 76 -4.97 3.19 11.84
CA ALA A 76 -4.42 1.99 11.19
C ALA A 76 -5.33 0.76 11.33
N GLY A 77 -6.05 0.64 12.46
CA GLY A 77 -6.99 -0.45 12.72
C GLY A 77 -8.35 -0.31 12.05
N LEU A 78 -8.65 0.79 11.33
CA LEU A 78 -9.98 1.04 10.79
C LEU A 78 -10.45 -0.08 9.84
N LEU A 79 -9.55 -0.64 9.05
CA LEU A 79 -9.85 -1.76 8.15
C LEU A 79 -10.34 -3.01 8.90
N PHE A 80 -9.92 -3.17 10.16
CA PHE A 80 -10.26 -4.31 11.01
C PHE A 80 -11.38 -4.00 12.01
N HIS A 81 -12.08 -2.87 11.87
CA HIS A 81 -13.17 -2.50 12.76
C HIS A 81 -14.28 -3.56 12.78
N ASP A 82 -14.57 -4.14 11.62
CA ASP A 82 -15.46 -5.29 11.46
C ASP A 82 -14.72 -6.40 10.71
N ILE A 83 -14.03 -7.25 11.47
CA ILE A 83 -13.22 -8.36 10.93
C ILE A 83 -14.10 -9.37 10.18
N GLU A 84 -15.30 -9.64 10.69
CA GLU A 84 -16.18 -10.62 10.06
C GLU A 84 -16.73 -10.11 8.72
N TRP A 85 -17.09 -8.83 8.65
CA TRP A 85 -17.48 -8.21 7.40
C TRP A 85 -16.34 -8.20 6.38
N LEU A 86 -15.11 -7.88 6.79
CA LEU A 86 -13.94 -7.95 5.92
C LEU A 86 -13.69 -9.37 5.40
N ARG A 87 -13.83 -10.38 6.26
CA ARG A 87 -13.77 -11.80 5.88
C ARG A 87 -14.79 -12.14 4.79
N GLN A 88 -16.05 -11.72 4.97
CA GLN A 88 -17.10 -11.98 4.01
C GLN A 88 -16.86 -11.27 2.68
N ILE A 89 -16.32 -10.05 2.69
CA ILE A 89 -15.91 -9.35 1.48
C ILE A 89 -14.88 -10.19 0.72
N ALA A 90 -13.82 -10.65 1.38
CA ALA A 90 -12.77 -11.46 0.75
C ALA A 90 -13.32 -12.76 0.13
N ILE A 91 -14.26 -13.42 0.81
CA ILE A 91 -14.89 -14.65 0.31
C ILE A 91 -15.78 -14.37 -0.93
N ARG A 92 -16.47 -13.24 -0.96
CA ARG A 92 -17.42 -12.90 -2.05
C ARG A 92 -16.75 -12.31 -3.27
N THR A 93 -15.73 -11.48 -3.07
CA THR A 93 -15.11 -10.69 -4.16
C THR A 93 -13.86 -11.35 -4.72
N GLY A 94 -13.31 -12.35 -4.04
CA GLY A 94 -12.09 -13.03 -4.40
C GLY A 94 -10.92 -12.69 -3.48
N ALA A 95 -9.80 -13.36 -3.72
CA ALA A 95 -8.61 -13.21 -2.90
C ALA A 95 -8.14 -11.76 -2.80
N MET A 96 -7.79 -11.33 -1.58
CA MET A 96 -7.15 -10.05 -1.30
C MET A 96 -5.97 -10.26 -0.35
N GLN A 97 -5.05 -9.30 -0.38
CA GLN A 97 -3.91 -9.28 0.52
C GLN A 97 -3.62 -7.84 0.98
N ILE A 98 -3.01 -7.70 2.14
CA ILE A 98 -2.83 -6.41 2.80
C ILE A 98 -1.38 -6.28 3.25
N ILE A 99 -0.77 -5.14 2.96
CA ILE A 99 0.59 -4.82 3.39
C ILE A 99 0.52 -3.63 4.32
N TYR A 100 0.92 -3.85 5.56
CA TYR A 100 1.13 -2.80 6.54
C TYR A 100 2.62 -2.49 6.69
N ALA A 101 2.93 -1.22 6.91
CA ALA A 101 4.26 -0.80 7.35
C ALA A 101 4.15 0.41 8.28
N GLY A 102 5.10 0.57 9.17
CA GLY A 102 5.12 1.71 10.06
C GLY A 102 5.95 1.46 11.30
N LYS A 103 6.06 2.49 12.13
CA LYS A 103 6.80 2.45 13.39
C LYS A 103 6.00 3.13 14.48
N ALA A 104 6.08 2.61 15.70
CA ALA A 104 5.72 3.32 16.92
C ALA A 104 6.98 3.88 17.57
N HIS A 105 6.86 5.01 18.25
CA HIS A 105 7.96 5.49 19.09
C HIS A 105 8.21 4.49 20.22
N PRO A 106 9.47 4.26 20.67
CA PRO A 106 9.77 3.31 21.74
C PRO A 106 8.97 3.52 23.04
N TYR A 107 8.61 4.76 23.34
CA TYR A 107 7.80 5.13 24.53
C TYR A 107 6.29 5.28 24.24
N ASP A 108 5.85 5.04 22.99
CA ASP A 108 4.44 5.12 22.60
C ASP A 108 3.77 3.76 22.81
N THR A 109 3.27 3.53 24.01
CA THR A 109 2.55 2.29 24.37
C THR A 109 1.32 2.10 23.48
N HIS A 110 0.58 3.18 23.22
CA HIS A 110 -0.62 3.11 22.41
C HIS A 110 -0.33 2.78 20.93
N GLY A 111 0.74 3.34 20.36
CA GLY A 111 1.21 2.96 19.04
C GLY A 111 1.59 1.48 18.94
N LYS A 112 2.17 0.91 20.03
CA LYS A 112 2.47 -0.53 20.10
C LYS A 112 1.20 -1.37 20.16
N GLU A 113 0.18 -0.96 20.90
CA GLU A 113 -1.13 -1.64 20.96
C GLU A 113 -1.81 -1.65 19.57
N ILE A 114 -1.71 -0.56 18.82
CA ILE A 114 -2.19 -0.51 17.43
C ILE A 114 -1.48 -1.57 16.57
N ILE A 115 -0.16 -1.68 16.67
CA ILE A 115 0.61 -2.69 15.94
C ILE A 115 0.19 -4.09 16.37
N GLN A 116 0.05 -4.35 17.66
CA GLN A 116 -0.43 -5.65 18.17
C GLN A 116 -1.81 -6.01 17.62
N SER A 117 -2.73 -5.05 17.50
CA SER A 117 -4.06 -5.29 16.94
C SER A 117 -4.01 -5.72 15.46
N ILE A 118 -3.04 -5.21 14.70
CA ILE A 118 -2.81 -5.63 13.29
C ILE A 118 -2.35 -7.09 13.25
N PHE A 119 -1.42 -7.49 14.12
CA PHE A 119 -0.98 -8.89 14.22
C PHE A 119 -2.10 -9.82 14.66
N HIS A 120 -2.96 -9.38 15.58
CA HIS A 120 -4.14 -10.14 15.97
C HIS A 120 -5.11 -10.35 14.78
N ALA A 121 -5.38 -9.28 14.00
CA ALA A 121 -6.19 -9.38 12.79
C ALA A 121 -5.56 -10.31 11.75
N ARG A 122 -4.22 -10.27 11.59
CA ARG A 122 -3.47 -11.21 10.72
C ARG A 122 -3.75 -12.67 11.10
N GLU A 123 -3.64 -13.01 12.38
CA GLU A 123 -3.91 -14.38 12.85
C GLU A 123 -5.37 -14.80 12.65
N THR A 124 -6.30 -13.88 12.91
CA THR A 124 -7.74 -14.13 12.76
C THR A 124 -8.15 -14.35 11.29
N LEU A 125 -7.52 -13.65 10.36
CA LEU A 125 -7.88 -13.66 8.93
C LEU A 125 -6.98 -14.56 8.07
N LYS A 126 -5.96 -15.19 8.61
CA LYS A 126 -4.92 -15.91 7.87
C LYS A 126 -5.41 -16.97 6.87
N SER A 127 -6.61 -17.51 7.08
CA SER A 127 -7.21 -18.50 6.18
C SER A 127 -7.81 -17.90 4.92
N VAL A 128 -8.06 -16.60 4.87
CA VAL A 128 -8.75 -15.91 3.76
C VAL A 128 -8.01 -14.67 3.25
N ILE A 129 -7.26 -13.98 4.10
CA ILE A 129 -6.53 -12.76 3.74
C ILE A 129 -5.08 -12.89 4.21
N LYS A 130 -4.14 -12.76 3.30
CA LYS A 130 -2.71 -12.65 3.65
C LYS A 130 -2.41 -11.24 4.09
N ILE A 131 -1.84 -11.08 5.28
CA ILE A 131 -1.47 -9.78 5.83
C ILE A 131 0.01 -9.80 6.17
N ALA A 132 0.79 -8.91 5.57
CA ALA A 132 2.19 -8.68 5.91
C ALA A 132 2.34 -7.41 6.74
N TYR A 133 3.28 -7.41 7.67
CA TYR A 133 3.70 -6.23 8.40
C TYR A 133 5.21 -6.02 8.21
N LEU A 134 5.56 -4.96 7.47
CA LEU A 134 6.95 -4.64 7.15
C LEU A 134 7.54 -3.69 8.20
N GLU A 135 8.58 -4.16 8.85
CA GLU A 135 9.36 -3.37 9.80
C GLU A 135 10.24 -2.34 9.10
N ASN A 136 10.82 -1.46 9.89
CA ASN A 136 11.82 -0.49 9.43
C ASN A 136 11.39 0.42 8.25
N TYR A 137 10.09 0.78 8.22
CA TYR A 137 9.55 1.67 7.21
C TYR A 137 10.43 2.92 7.02
N ASP A 138 10.88 3.14 5.80
CA ASP A 138 11.73 4.23 5.35
C ASP A 138 11.27 4.79 4.01
N MET A 139 12.02 5.72 3.44
CA MET A 139 11.72 6.36 2.16
C MET A 139 11.71 5.38 0.99
N GLU A 140 12.61 4.40 0.98
CA GLU A 140 12.71 3.43 -0.13
C GLU A 140 11.53 2.45 -0.09
N LEU A 141 11.19 1.94 1.11
CA LEU A 141 10.00 1.12 1.28
C LEU A 141 8.73 1.92 0.98
N GLY A 142 8.68 3.20 1.36
CA GLY A 142 7.58 4.10 1.02
C GLY A 142 7.35 4.23 -0.48
N LYS A 143 8.41 4.43 -1.28
CA LYS A 143 8.35 4.48 -2.74
C LYS A 143 7.86 3.15 -3.33
N LEU A 144 8.38 2.04 -2.81
CA LEU A 144 8.03 0.70 -3.28
C LEU A 144 6.54 0.41 -3.03
N MET A 145 6.05 0.69 -1.82
CA MET A 145 4.67 0.46 -1.44
C MET A 145 3.69 1.34 -2.21
N THR A 146 3.92 2.66 -2.27
CA THR A 146 3.01 3.58 -2.98
C THR A 146 2.91 3.30 -4.47
N ALA A 147 3.95 2.73 -5.07
CA ALA A 147 3.95 2.37 -6.49
C ALA A 147 3.35 0.99 -6.77
N GLY A 148 3.48 0.06 -5.81
CA GLY A 148 3.20 -1.36 -6.04
C GLY A 148 1.88 -1.87 -5.49
N VAL A 149 1.19 -1.14 -4.59
CA VAL A 149 -0.14 -1.57 -4.14
C VAL A 149 -1.23 -1.13 -5.13
N ASP A 150 -2.32 -1.87 -5.20
CA ASP A 150 -3.45 -1.52 -6.07
C ASP A 150 -4.28 -0.38 -5.47
N VAL A 151 -4.40 -0.35 -4.14
CA VAL A 151 -5.05 0.73 -3.39
C VAL A 151 -4.23 1.13 -2.18
N TRP A 152 -4.00 2.42 -2.06
CA TRP A 152 -3.34 3.03 -0.91
C TRP A 152 -4.36 3.52 0.11
N LEU A 153 -4.32 2.98 1.33
CA LEU A 153 -5.22 3.38 2.41
C LEU A 153 -4.70 4.63 3.10
N ASN A 154 -5.51 5.68 3.06
CA ASN A 154 -5.23 6.95 3.72
C ASN A 154 -6.44 7.36 4.58
N THR A 155 -6.42 7.03 5.86
CA THR A 155 -7.58 7.07 6.76
C THR A 155 -7.41 8.01 7.97
N PRO A 156 -6.80 9.20 7.86
CA PRO A 156 -6.64 10.09 9.00
C PRO A 156 -7.99 10.60 9.51
N GLN A 157 -8.03 10.94 10.80
CA GLN A 157 -9.21 11.54 11.41
C GLN A 157 -9.17 13.07 11.21
N PRO A 158 -10.11 13.67 10.49
CA PRO A 158 -10.23 15.12 10.43
C PRO A 158 -10.57 15.72 11.83
N PRO A 159 -10.09 16.90 12.16
CA PRO A 159 -9.14 17.76 11.46
C PRO A 159 -7.67 17.53 11.87
N LEU A 160 -7.34 16.38 12.47
CA LEU A 160 -6.02 16.10 13.09
C LEU A 160 -4.87 15.95 12.09
N GLU A 161 -5.18 15.87 10.80
CA GLU A 161 -4.19 15.86 9.73
C GLU A 161 -4.64 16.78 8.60
N ALA A 162 -3.82 17.80 8.32
CA ALA A 162 -4.13 18.79 7.29
C ALA A 162 -3.91 18.23 5.87
N SER A 163 -2.89 17.39 5.68
CA SER A 163 -2.50 16.85 4.39
C SER A 163 -1.79 15.50 4.55
N GLY A 164 -2.10 14.57 3.67
CA GLY A 164 -1.44 13.27 3.61
C GLY A 164 -0.70 13.09 2.28
N THR A 165 0.56 13.58 2.19
CA THR A 165 1.34 13.58 0.94
C THR A 165 1.44 12.23 0.25
N SER A 166 1.38 11.11 0.99
CA SER A 166 1.38 9.76 0.41
C SER A 166 0.03 9.36 -0.21
N GLY A 167 -1.03 10.12 0.05
CA GLY A 167 -2.37 9.87 -0.48
C GLY A 167 -2.78 10.87 -1.58
N MET A 168 -1.91 11.80 -1.91
CA MET A 168 -2.06 12.71 -3.04
C MET A 168 -1.34 12.16 -4.26
#